data_ef40769198f90aec33bfca3844f2d694
#
_entry.id   ef40769198f90aec33bfca3844f2d694
#
_cell.length_a   1.000
_cell.length_b   1.000
_cell.length_c   1.000
_cell.angle_alpha   90.00
_cell.angle_beta   90.00
_cell.angle_gamma   90.00
#
_symmetry.space_group_name_H-M   'P 1'
#
loop_
_entity.id
_entity.type
_entity.pdbx_description
1 polymer ?
#
loop_
_entity_poly.entity_id
_entity_poly.type
_entity_poly.pdbx_seq_one_letter_code
_entity_poly.pdbx_strand_id
1 'polypeptide(L)'
;PEYYLTRSDWVLLFLGLKNKKVIFECHQYSRIRRIILKLVIKKKNVKIIFLNQELLRHSKFTNTVSNKLLVAHNGFDEDFISKGPINNGGKIVFVGSLTRFNEDRGIKILIDAFGNQEIKNQYSLTIVGGPEEEALELKKYILSNNVDAEINIVGPKARSEISKYLRDANIGILLNTSLNIHSYLFSSPLKYFEYIFSQLKVLAVDFPAHRELPYSENIVFFEEGNTDSLIKAIKNTSNVKPLQSDDVKTLTVNERVKKIIEFANS
;
A
#
# COMPACT_ATOMS: atom_id res chain seq x y z
N PRO A 1 -7.20 16.66 27.07
CA PRO A 1 -8.04 15.47 27.27
C PRO A 1 -7.32 14.26 26.72
N GLU A 2 -7.20 13.21 27.53
CA GLU A 2 -6.58 11.96 27.09
C GLU A 2 -7.55 11.19 26.19
N TYR A 3 -7.09 10.89 24.96
CA TYR A 3 -7.76 9.99 24.03
C TYR A 3 -7.06 8.63 24.03
N TYR A 4 -7.87 7.59 23.96
CA TYR A 4 -7.38 6.24 23.72
C TYR A 4 -7.45 5.95 22.20
N LEU A 5 -6.32 5.68 21.57
CA LEU A 5 -6.28 5.22 20.17
C LEU A 5 -6.26 3.69 20.15
N THR A 6 -7.18 3.07 19.39
CA THR A 6 -7.28 1.62 19.30
C THR A 6 -7.67 1.13 17.91
N ARG A 7 -7.25 -0.09 17.57
CA ARG A 7 -7.67 -0.87 16.40
C ARG A 7 -8.53 -2.07 16.78
N SER A 8 -8.70 -2.33 18.09
CA SER A 8 -9.49 -3.44 18.61
C SER A 8 -10.97 -3.05 18.75
N ASP A 9 -11.86 -3.81 18.14
CA ASP A 9 -13.30 -3.61 18.20
C ASP A 9 -13.83 -3.73 19.63
N TRP A 10 -13.29 -4.66 20.41
CA TRP A 10 -13.69 -4.87 21.81
C TRP A 10 -13.24 -3.76 22.73
N VAL A 11 -12.01 -3.26 22.53
CA VAL A 11 -11.51 -2.10 23.29
C VAL A 11 -12.34 -0.85 22.97
N LEU A 12 -12.68 -0.62 21.69
CA LEU A 12 -13.60 0.45 21.28
C LEU A 12 -14.93 0.33 22.00
N LEU A 13 -15.56 -0.85 21.98
CA LEU A 13 -16.86 -1.09 22.61
C LEU A 13 -16.80 -0.80 24.11
N PHE A 14 -15.80 -1.38 24.81
CA PHE A 14 -15.63 -1.19 26.26
C PHE A 14 -15.42 0.28 26.62
N LEU A 15 -14.46 0.95 25.98
CA LEU A 15 -14.14 2.36 26.26
C LEU A 15 -15.31 3.28 25.89
N GLY A 16 -15.94 3.03 24.76
CA GLY A 16 -17.12 3.78 24.31
C GLY A 16 -18.28 3.67 25.30
N LEU A 17 -18.56 2.48 25.81
CA LEU A 17 -19.60 2.27 26.82
C LEU A 17 -19.27 2.92 28.18
N LYS A 18 -17.98 2.96 28.54
CA LYS A 18 -17.48 3.63 29.75
C LYS A 18 -17.34 5.15 29.59
N ASN A 19 -17.84 5.73 28.50
CA ASN A 19 -17.73 7.16 28.18
C ASN A 19 -16.30 7.72 28.19
N LYS A 20 -15.30 6.86 27.93
CA LYS A 20 -13.92 7.31 27.72
C LYS A 20 -13.76 7.86 26.30
N LYS A 21 -12.95 8.91 26.13
CA LYS A 21 -12.66 9.47 24.81
C LYS A 21 -11.82 8.48 24.00
N VAL A 22 -12.35 7.97 22.90
CA VAL A 22 -11.71 6.94 22.10
C VAL A 22 -11.73 7.29 20.62
N ILE A 23 -10.58 7.08 19.98
CA ILE A 23 -10.41 7.14 18.52
C ILE A 23 -10.18 5.70 18.07
N PHE A 24 -11.03 5.25 17.17
CA PHE A 24 -10.91 3.93 16.57
C PHE A 24 -10.34 4.04 15.17
N GLU A 25 -9.25 3.35 14.89
CA GLU A 25 -8.66 3.29 13.57
C GLU A 25 -9.13 2.02 12.84
N CYS A 26 -10.01 2.21 11.86
CA CYS A 26 -10.64 1.13 11.09
C CYS A 26 -9.75 0.73 9.90
N HIS A 27 -9.16 -0.46 9.97
CA HIS A 27 -8.29 -1.02 8.91
C HIS A 27 -8.98 -2.05 8.03
N GLN A 28 -10.07 -2.63 8.49
CA GLN A 28 -10.74 -3.73 7.82
C GLN A 28 -12.25 -3.62 8.01
N TYR A 29 -12.99 -4.17 7.06
CA TYR A 29 -14.44 -4.33 7.18
C TYR A 29 -14.78 -5.72 7.72
N SER A 30 -15.71 -5.79 8.68
CA SER A 30 -16.39 -7.02 9.07
C SER A 30 -17.81 -6.72 9.54
N ARG A 31 -18.70 -7.72 9.47
CA ARG A 31 -20.09 -7.57 9.94
C ARG A 31 -20.13 -7.23 11.44
N ILE A 32 -19.32 -7.90 12.24
CA ILE A 32 -19.23 -7.68 13.70
C ILE A 32 -18.75 -6.25 13.97
N ARG A 33 -17.66 -5.82 13.32
CA ARG A 33 -17.15 -4.45 13.42
C ARG A 33 -18.22 -3.42 13.11
N ARG A 34 -18.98 -3.61 12.04
CA ARG A 34 -20.06 -2.70 11.67
C ARG A 34 -21.15 -2.60 12.75
N ILE A 35 -21.50 -3.72 13.41
CA ILE A 35 -22.45 -3.71 14.52
C ILE A 35 -21.90 -2.89 15.68
N ILE A 36 -20.65 -3.17 16.10
CA ILE A 36 -20.00 -2.44 17.21
C ILE A 36 -19.92 -0.94 16.90
N LEU A 37 -19.46 -0.58 15.68
CA LEU A 37 -19.42 0.81 15.27
C LEU A 37 -20.80 1.50 15.34
N LYS A 38 -21.86 0.85 14.89
CA LYS A 38 -23.24 1.38 14.99
C LYS A 38 -23.68 1.63 16.43
N LEU A 39 -23.27 0.77 17.37
CA LEU A 39 -23.61 0.92 18.78
C LEU A 39 -22.94 2.12 19.43
N VAL A 40 -21.72 2.44 19.02
CA VAL A 40 -20.89 3.46 19.71
C VAL A 40 -20.78 4.79 18.98
N ILE A 41 -21.01 4.85 17.66
CA ILE A 41 -20.77 6.06 16.83
C ILE A 41 -21.65 7.26 17.29
N LYS A 42 -22.84 6.99 17.84
CA LYS A 42 -23.72 8.05 18.35
C LYS A 42 -23.20 8.71 19.63
N LYS A 43 -22.28 8.05 20.34
CA LYS A 43 -21.70 8.58 21.60
C LYS A 43 -20.73 9.74 21.29
N LYS A 44 -20.84 10.83 22.05
CA LYS A 44 -20.02 12.05 21.86
C LYS A 44 -18.51 11.83 22.03
N ASN A 45 -18.14 10.81 22.79
CA ASN A 45 -16.76 10.46 23.12
C ASN A 45 -16.08 9.53 22.11
N VAL A 46 -16.72 9.17 20.99
CA VAL A 46 -16.19 8.24 20.00
C VAL A 46 -15.94 8.95 18.67
N LYS A 47 -14.73 8.80 18.14
CA LYS A 47 -14.32 9.23 16.81
C LYS A 47 -13.74 8.05 16.03
N ILE A 48 -13.87 8.05 14.69
CA ILE A 48 -13.45 6.94 13.84
C ILE A 48 -12.58 7.47 12.71
N ILE A 49 -11.46 6.80 12.47
CA ILE A 49 -10.57 7.04 11.34
C ILE A 49 -10.68 5.84 10.39
N PHE A 50 -10.89 6.10 9.11
CA PHE A 50 -10.84 5.12 8.03
C PHE A 50 -9.58 5.30 7.20
N LEU A 51 -8.97 4.19 6.74
CA LEU A 51 -7.75 4.25 5.94
C LEU A 51 -7.96 4.77 4.53
N ASN A 52 -9.16 4.61 3.97
CA ASN A 52 -9.52 5.13 2.66
C ASN A 52 -11.03 5.39 2.56
N GLN A 53 -11.43 6.04 1.49
CA GLN A 53 -12.82 6.44 1.29
C GLN A 53 -13.74 5.24 1.01
N GLU A 54 -13.24 4.19 0.33
CA GLU A 54 -14.02 2.97 0.08
C GLU A 54 -14.39 2.27 1.39
N LEU A 55 -13.48 2.22 2.36
CA LEU A 55 -13.76 1.64 3.66
C LEU A 55 -14.85 2.44 4.41
N LEU A 56 -14.81 3.78 4.31
CA LEU A 56 -15.86 4.65 4.85
C LEU A 56 -17.19 4.40 4.14
N ARG A 57 -17.25 4.39 2.80
CA ARG A 57 -18.48 4.11 2.02
C ARG A 57 -19.08 2.76 2.38
N HIS A 58 -18.24 1.74 2.50
CA HIS A 58 -18.67 0.37 2.86
C HIS A 58 -19.22 0.27 4.28
N SER A 59 -18.75 1.12 5.18
CA SER A 59 -19.28 1.22 6.56
C SER A 59 -20.71 1.76 6.60
N LYS A 60 -21.15 2.48 5.56
CA LYS A 60 -22.45 3.16 5.44
C LYS A 60 -22.68 4.23 6.53
N PHE A 61 -21.61 4.90 6.97
CA PHE A 61 -21.66 6.02 7.93
C PHE A 61 -21.58 7.39 7.27
N THR A 62 -21.62 7.48 5.96
CA THR A 62 -21.45 8.75 5.21
C THR A 62 -22.44 9.85 5.58
N ASN A 63 -23.63 9.49 6.09
CA ASN A 63 -24.65 10.43 6.54
C ASN A 63 -24.58 10.74 8.06
N THR A 64 -23.57 10.22 8.75
CA THR A 64 -23.44 10.36 10.20
C THR A 64 -22.43 11.47 10.48
N VAL A 65 -22.83 12.41 11.29
CA VAL A 65 -22.07 13.52 11.88
C VAL A 65 -20.61 13.63 11.41
N SER A 66 -20.35 14.49 10.43
CA SER A 66 -19.04 14.65 9.74
C SER A 66 -17.86 14.88 10.68
N ASN A 67 -18.07 15.51 11.83
CA ASN A 67 -17.03 15.79 12.83
C ASN A 67 -16.55 14.56 13.62
N LYS A 68 -17.11 13.36 13.39
CA LYS A 68 -16.71 12.11 14.05
C LYS A 68 -15.97 11.15 13.14
N LEU A 69 -15.85 11.46 11.87
CA LEU A 69 -15.28 10.59 10.85
C LEU A 69 -14.13 11.30 10.16
N LEU A 70 -12.99 10.62 10.08
CA LEU A 70 -11.82 11.09 9.33
C LEU A 70 -11.39 9.99 8.35
N VAL A 71 -11.04 10.37 7.13
CA VAL A 71 -10.30 9.50 6.21
C VAL A 71 -8.84 9.92 6.24
N ALA A 72 -7.96 9.01 6.64
CA ALA A 72 -6.52 9.26 6.70
C ALA A 72 -5.76 8.03 6.23
N HIS A 73 -5.18 8.12 5.03
CA HIS A 73 -4.27 7.11 4.49
C HIS A 73 -3.08 6.87 5.42
N ASN A 74 -2.35 5.78 5.19
CA ASN A 74 -1.04 5.59 5.80
C ASN A 74 -0.08 6.70 5.35
N GLY A 75 1.09 6.75 5.95
CA GLY A 75 2.18 7.64 5.59
C GLY A 75 3.51 6.92 5.61
N PHE A 76 4.54 7.53 5.07
CA PHE A 76 5.90 7.02 5.18
C PHE A 76 6.60 7.55 6.44
N ASP A 77 7.61 6.79 6.87
CA ASP A 77 8.44 7.13 8.02
C ASP A 77 9.80 7.62 7.50
N GLU A 78 10.08 8.91 7.68
CA GLU A 78 11.28 9.58 7.16
C GLU A 78 12.58 9.00 7.74
N ASP A 79 12.53 8.42 8.95
CA ASP A 79 13.71 7.88 9.62
C ASP A 79 14.19 6.57 8.97
N PHE A 80 13.31 5.85 8.27
CA PHE A 80 13.62 4.54 7.69
C PHE A 80 13.87 4.56 6.18
N ILE A 81 13.46 5.62 5.49
CA ILE A 81 13.53 5.69 4.03
C ILE A 81 14.38 6.89 3.63
N SER A 82 15.35 6.67 2.78
CA SER A 82 16.17 7.74 2.18
C SER A 82 15.81 7.95 0.71
N LYS A 83 15.94 9.21 0.29
CA LYS A 83 15.75 9.59 -1.11
C LYS A 83 16.76 8.89 -1.99
N GLY A 84 16.29 8.37 -3.12
CA GLY A 84 17.14 7.86 -4.19
C GLY A 84 17.56 8.98 -5.16
N PRO A 85 18.57 8.75 -5.99
CA PRO A 85 18.85 9.63 -7.11
C PRO A 85 17.73 9.53 -8.14
N ILE A 86 17.25 10.69 -8.63
CA ILE A 86 16.33 10.71 -9.77
C ILE A 86 17.11 10.27 -11.00
N ASN A 87 16.83 9.08 -11.48
CA ASN A 87 17.36 8.60 -12.75
C ASN A 87 16.26 7.94 -13.58
N ASN A 88 16.42 7.93 -14.90
CA ASN A 88 15.44 7.39 -15.84
C ASN A 88 15.71 5.92 -16.24
N GLY A 89 16.35 5.15 -15.36
CA GLY A 89 16.65 3.74 -15.64
C GLY A 89 15.44 2.83 -15.56
N GLY A 90 15.60 1.58 -15.98
CA GLY A 90 14.58 0.54 -16.03
C GLY A 90 14.59 -0.41 -14.82
N LYS A 91 15.16 -0.03 -13.68
CA LYS A 91 15.22 -0.91 -12.50
C LYS A 91 13.89 -0.91 -11.75
N ILE A 92 13.19 -2.02 -11.78
CA ILE A 92 11.90 -2.21 -11.08
C ILE A 92 12.13 -2.94 -9.77
N VAL A 93 11.47 -2.48 -8.70
CA VAL A 93 11.51 -3.15 -7.40
C VAL A 93 10.10 -3.49 -6.92
N PHE A 94 9.94 -4.72 -6.44
CA PHE A 94 8.84 -5.14 -5.58
C PHE A 94 9.36 -5.31 -4.17
N VAL A 95 8.66 -4.74 -3.17
CA VAL A 95 8.97 -4.94 -1.76
C VAL A 95 7.70 -5.33 -1.00
N GLY A 96 7.70 -6.51 -0.38
CA GLY A 96 6.56 -6.94 0.43
C GLY A 96 6.48 -8.44 0.66
N SER A 97 5.40 -8.88 1.32
CA SER A 97 5.09 -10.30 1.39
C SER A 97 4.83 -10.84 -0.02
N LEU A 98 5.33 -11.99 -0.34
CA LEU A 98 5.15 -12.64 -1.65
C LEU A 98 3.75 -13.24 -1.78
N THR A 99 3.16 -13.66 -0.67
CA THR A 99 1.75 -14.06 -0.56
C THR A 99 0.99 -13.13 0.37
N ARG A 100 -0.33 -13.08 0.24
CA ARG A 100 -1.20 -12.33 1.14
C ARG A 100 -2.53 -13.05 1.30
N PHE A 101 -2.94 -13.31 2.55
CA PHE A 101 -4.11 -14.11 2.87
C PHE A 101 -4.09 -15.51 2.23
N ASN A 102 -2.90 -16.11 2.15
CA ASN A 102 -2.60 -17.38 1.47
C ASN A 102 -2.83 -17.38 -0.06
N GLU A 103 -2.92 -16.20 -0.68
CA GLU A 103 -3.10 -16.05 -2.12
C GLU A 103 -1.84 -15.49 -2.78
N ASP A 104 -1.57 -15.90 -4.01
CA ASP A 104 -0.55 -15.29 -4.86
C ASP A 104 -0.94 -13.83 -5.16
N ARG A 105 0.06 -12.97 -5.19
CA ARG A 105 -0.12 -11.54 -5.46
C ARG A 105 0.14 -11.16 -6.91
N GLY A 106 0.29 -12.13 -7.79
CA GLY A 106 0.65 -11.91 -9.19
C GLY A 106 2.17 -11.81 -9.43
N ILE A 107 2.99 -12.34 -8.51
CA ILE A 107 4.45 -12.30 -8.66
C ILE A 107 4.92 -13.14 -9.85
N LYS A 108 4.30 -14.30 -10.10
CA LYS A 108 4.63 -15.14 -11.27
C LYS A 108 4.32 -14.44 -12.58
N ILE A 109 3.18 -13.75 -12.66
CA ILE A 109 2.81 -12.95 -13.85
C ILE A 109 3.82 -11.82 -14.09
N LEU A 110 4.32 -11.19 -12.99
CA LEU A 110 5.38 -10.21 -13.11
C LEU A 110 6.67 -10.83 -13.66
N ILE A 111 7.07 -12.00 -13.16
CA ILE A 111 8.26 -12.73 -13.67
C ILE A 111 8.09 -13.07 -15.15
N ASP A 112 6.92 -13.60 -15.54
CA ASP A 112 6.63 -13.97 -16.94
C ASP A 112 6.68 -12.76 -17.89
N ALA A 113 6.18 -11.60 -17.44
CA ALA A 113 6.28 -10.36 -18.20
C ALA A 113 7.73 -9.99 -18.52
N PHE A 114 8.67 -10.22 -17.58
CA PHE A 114 10.10 -9.96 -17.81
C PHE A 114 10.76 -10.88 -18.81
N GLY A 115 10.20 -12.06 -19.09
CA GLY A 115 10.62 -12.94 -20.18
C GLY A 115 10.30 -12.38 -21.59
N ASN A 116 9.47 -11.34 -21.68
CA ASN A 116 9.09 -10.73 -22.96
C ASN A 116 10.24 -9.94 -23.58
N GLN A 117 10.46 -10.12 -24.90
CA GLN A 117 11.54 -9.49 -25.67
C GLN A 117 11.50 -7.95 -25.64
N GLU A 118 10.33 -7.36 -25.47
CA GLU A 118 10.15 -5.91 -25.47
C GLU A 118 10.71 -5.22 -24.22
N ILE A 119 10.84 -5.97 -23.10
CA ILE A 119 11.27 -5.38 -21.83
C ILE A 119 12.53 -6.02 -21.24
N LYS A 120 12.83 -7.29 -21.52
CA LYS A 120 13.90 -8.05 -20.87
C LYS A 120 15.30 -7.42 -20.94
N ASN A 121 15.60 -6.68 -22.02
CA ASN A 121 16.90 -6.05 -22.22
C ASN A 121 16.95 -4.58 -21.76
N GLN A 122 15.83 -4.00 -21.37
CA GLN A 122 15.70 -2.60 -20.98
C GLN A 122 15.37 -2.44 -19.50
N TYR A 123 14.81 -3.48 -18.88
CA TYR A 123 14.35 -3.46 -17.51
C TYR A 123 14.93 -4.63 -16.73
N SER A 124 15.24 -4.37 -15.46
CA SER A 124 15.60 -5.40 -14.49
C SER A 124 14.61 -5.41 -13.33
N LEU A 125 14.45 -6.56 -12.68
CA LEU A 125 13.50 -6.76 -11.59
C LEU A 125 14.22 -7.22 -10.33
N THR A 126 14.01 -6.52 -9.22
CA THR A 126 14.41 -6.96 -7.89
C THR A 126 13.18 -7.22 -7.04
N ILE A 127 13.06 -8.43 -6.50
CA ILE A 127 11.98 -8.85 -5.60
C ILE A 127 12.55 -9.02 -4.20
N VAL A 128 12.10 -8.16 -3.26
CA VAL A 128 12.52 -8.18 -1.86
C VAL A 128 11.33 -8.55 -0.99
N GLY A 129 11.33 -9.74 -0.42
CA GLY A 129 10.22 -10.18 0.41
C GLY A 129 10.26 -11.65 0.74
N GLY A 130 9.33 -12.07 1.57
CA GLY A 130 9.22 -13.43 2.06
C GLY A 130 7.78 -13.92 2.15
N PRO A 131 7.59 -15.13 2.68
CA PRO A 131 8.60 -15.94 3.42
C PRO A 131 9.73 -16.48 2.52
N GLU A 132 10.80 -17.03 3.13
CA GLU A 132 11.99 -17.53 2.42
C GLU A 132 11.63 -18.69 1.49
N GLU A 133 10.74 -19.57 1.92
CA GLU A 133 10.27 -20.72 1.15
C GLU A 133 9.66 -20.26 -0.19
N GLU A 134 8.83 -19.23 -0.15
CA GLU A 134 8.21 -18.64 -1.36
C GLU A 134 9.27 -17.99 -2.28
N ALA A 135 10.27 -17.35 -1.70
CA ALA A 135 11.38 -16.79 -2.48
C ALA A 135 12.18 -17.88 -3.20
N LEU A 136 12.40 -19.03 -2.55
CA LEU A 136 13.04 -20.19 -3.16
C LEU A 136 12.18 -20.80 -4.28
N GLU A 137 10.87 -20.90 -4.06
CA GLU A 137 9.93 -21.38 -5.09
C GLU A 137 9.92 -20.46 -6.33
N LEU A 138 10.01 -19.15 -6.17
CA LEU A 138 10.11 -18.22 -7.29
C LEU A 138 11.43 -18.39 -8.06
N LYS A 139 12.56 -18.68 -7.37
CA LYS A 139 13.84 -18.99 -8.04
C LYS A 139 13.74 -20.27 -8.87
N LYS A 140 13.11 -21.32 -8.32
CA LYS A 140 12.84 -22.56 -9.08
C LYS A 140 11.91 -22.29 -10.27
N TYR A 141 10.88 -21.46 -10.10
CA TYR A 141 9.95 -21.08 -11.15
C TYR A 141 10.67 -20.44 -12.35
N ILE A 142 11.58 -19.49 -12.09
CA ILE A 142 12.38 -18.82 -13.13
C ILE A 142 13.19 -19.86 -13.93
N LEU A 143 13.85 -20.79 -13.23
CA LEU A 143 14.69 -21.84 -13.85
C LEU A 143 13.83 -22.83 -14.67
N SER A 144 12.73 -23.34 -14.10
CA SER A 144 11.89 -24.33 -14.77
C SER A 144 11.14 -23.79 -15.99
N ASN A 145 10.87 -22.49 -16.02
CA ASN A 145 10.22 -21.84 -17.17
C ASN A 145 11.22 -21.18 -18.14
N ASN A 146 12.52 -21.36 -17.93
CA ASN A 146 13.58 -20.76 -18.75
C ASN A 146 13.38 -19.25 -18.97
N VAL A 147 13.03 -18.51 -17.93
CA VAL A 147 12.84 -17.06 -18.02
C VAL A 147 14.20 -16.39 -18.15
N ASP A 148 14.53 -15.99 -19.38
CA ASP A 148 15.78 -15.32 -19.73
C ASP A 148 15.63 -13.80 -19.55
N ALA A 149 15.80 -13.32 -18.31
CA ALA A 149 15.69 -11.91 -17.94
C ALA A 149 16.53 -11.58 -16.68
N GLU A 150 16.88 -10.32 -16.51
CA GLU A 150 17.59 -9.85 -15.31
C GLU A 150 16.62 -9.76 -14.12
N ILE A 151 16.47 -10.86 -13.37
CA ILE A 151 15.58 -10.97 -12.20
C ILE A 151 16.37 -11.38 -10.97
N ASN A 152 16.32 -10.57 -9.91
CA ASN A 152 16.96 -10.85 -8.63
C ASN A 152 15.93 -11.10 -7.53
N ILE A 153 15.84 -12.34 -7.04
CA ILE A 153 15.01 -12.71 -5.88
C ILE A 153 15.86 -12.67 -4.62
N VAL A 154 15.68 -11.65 -3.81
CA VAL A 154 16.52 -11.36 -2.62
C VAL A 154 16.08 -12.14 -1.38
N GLY A 155 14.78 -12.48 -1.26
CA GLY A 155 14.19 -13.02 -0.04
C GLY A 155 13.84 -11.94 1.00
N PRO A 156 13.44 -12.35 2.24
CA PRO A 156 13.08 -11.41 3.29
C PRO A 156 14.29 -10.61 3.79
N LYS A 157 14.06 -9.32 4.09
CA LYS A 157 15.06 -8.40 4.61
C LYS A 157 14.53 -7.62 5.80
N ALA A 158 15.42 -7.22 6.69
CA ALA A 158 15.09 -6.32 7.79
C ALA A 158 14.64 -4.96 7.24
N ARG A 159 13.72 -4.29 7.97
CA ARG A 159 13.18 -2.99 7.55
C ARG A 159 14.27 -1.96 7.25
N SER A 160 15.34 -1.93 8.03
CA SER A 160 16.49 -1.04 7.86
C SER A 160 17.24 -1.24 6.54
N GLU A 161 17.18 -2.43 5.95
CA GLU A 161 17.83 -2.73 4.69
C GLU A 161 17.00 -2.33 3.46
N ILE A 162 15.68 -2.15 3.63
CA ILE A 162 14.75 -1.86 2.51
C ILE A 162 15.12 -0.57 1.78
N SER A 163 15.53 0.46 2.51
CA SER A 163 15.93 1.75 1.94
C SER A 163 17.00 1.62 0.85
N LYS A 164 17.93 0.66 1.00
CA LYS A 164 18.96 0.38 -0.01
C LYS A 164 18.36 -0.03 -1.35
N TYR A 165 17.42 -0.97 -1.33
CA TYR A 165 16.77 -1.47 -2.56
C TYR A 165 15.90 -0.42 -3.22
N LEU A 166 15.27 0.45 -2.43
CA LEU A 166 14.48 1.56 -2.98
C LEU A 166 15.38 2.60 -3.66
N ARG A 167 16.52 2.94 -3.07
CA ARG A 167 17.48 3.88 -3.69
C ARG A 167 18.07 3.38 -5.00
N ASP A 168 18.26 2.06 -5.12
CA ASP A 168 18.85 1.44 -6.30
C ASP A 168 17.83 1.26 -7.44
N ALA A 169 16.54 1.50 -7.20
CA ALA A 169 15.45 1.34 -8.15
C ALA A 169 15.02 2.68 -8.79
N ASN A 170 14.22 2.57 -9.85
CA ASN A 170 13.59 3.69 -10.56
C ASN A 170 12.08 3.61 -10.52
N ILE A 171 11.55 2.40 -10.41
CA ILE A 171 10.14 2.09 -10.49
C ILE A 171 9.79 1.14 -9.34
N GLY A 172 8.79 1.50 -8.53
CA GLY A 172 8.20 0.64 -7.52
C GLY A 172 6.91 0.00 -8.04
N ILE A 173 6.73 -1.30 -7.85
CA ILE A 173 5.51 -1.98 -8.26
C ILE A 173 4.65 -2.42 -7.08
N LEU A 174 3.36 -2.10 -7.13
CA LEU A 174 2.34 -2.53 -6.17
C LEU A 174 1.52 -3.66 -6.77
N LEU A 175 1.76 -4.87 -6.28
CA LEU A 175 0.99 -6.07 -6.60
C LEU A 175 0.01 -6.38 -5.48
N ASN A 176 -1.16 -6.86 -5.86
CA ASN A 176 -2.17 -7.34 -4.95
C ASN A 176 -3.17 -8.25 -5.69
N THR A 177 -4.13 -8.86 -4.96
CA THR A 177 -5.13 -9.75 -5.57
C THR A 177 -6.54 -9.30 -5.22
N SER A 178 -7.46 -9.40 -6.19
CA SER A 178 -8.90 -9.15 -6.04
C SER A 178 -9.62 -10.28 -5.31
N LEU A 179 -9.00 -11.45 -5.15
CA LEU A 179 -9.57 -12.59 -4.40
C LEU A 179 -9.89 -12.22 -2.95
N ASN A 180 -9.25 -11.19 -2.42
CA ASN A 180 -9.56 -10.67 -1.11
C ASN A 180 -10.06 -9.22 -1.18
N ILE A 181 -11.29 -8.98 -0.73
CA ILE A 181 -11.93 -7.66 -0.76
C ILE A 181 -11.14 -6.57 -0.02
N HIS A 182 -10.40 -6.93 1.04
CA HIS A 182 -9.54 -5.97 1.74
C HIS A 182 -8.40 -5.48 0.84
N SER A 183 -7.80 -6.38 0.08
CA SER A 183 -6.77 -6.05 -0.89
C SER A 183 -7.31 -5.17 -2.02
N TYR A 184 -8.49 -5.48 -2.50
CA TYR A 184 -9.14 -4.83 -3.64
C TYR A 184 -9.67 -3.42 -3.31
N LEU A 185 -10.36 -3.26 -2.16
CA LEU A 185 -11.08 -2.02 -1.81
C LEU A 185 -10.47 -1.23 -0.66
N PHE A 186 -9.88 -1.88 0.35
CA PHE A 186 -9.65 -1.25 1.65
C PHE A 186 -8.18 -1.04 2.00
N SER A 187 -7.28 -1.40 1.12
CA SER A 187 -5.84 -1.26 1.39
C SER A 187 -5.37 0.20 1.25
N SER A 188 -4.46 0.59 2.12
CA SER A 188 -3.62 1.78 1.99
C SER A 188 -2.17 1.31 2.13
N PRO A 189 -1.54 0.85 1.04
CA PRO A 189 -0.27 0.13 1.11
C PRO A 189 0.86 1.06 1.53
N LEU A 190 1.57 0.74 2.62
CA LEU A 190 2.73 1.50 3.10
C LEU A 190 3.80 1.65 2.01
N LYS A 191 3.96 0.62 1.17
CA LYS A 191 4.96 0.64 0.09
C LYS A 191 4.73 1.74 -0.94
N TYR A 192 3.48 2.14 -1.19
CA TYR A 192 3.19 3.30 -2.01
C TYR A 192 3.90 4.55 -1.50
N PHE A 193 3.72 4.85 -0.21
CA PHE A 193 4.29 6.04 0.42
C PHE A 193 5.81 5.98 0.46
N GLU A 194 6.37 4.80 0.70
CA GLU A 194 7.82 4.57 0.67
C GLU A 194 8.38 4.76 -0.74
N TYR A 195 7.68 4.29 -1.79
CA TYR A 195 8.09 4.44 -3.19
C TYR A 195 8.10 5.92 -3.61
N ILE A 196 7.01 6.65 -3.39
CA ILE A 196 6.94 8.06 -3.80
C ILE A 196 7.94 8.95 -3.03
N PHE A 197 8.18 8.67 -1.75
CA PHE A 197 9.20 9.38 -0.99
C PHE A 197 10.62 9.07 -1.49
N SER A 198 10.87 7.84 -1.90
CA SER A 198 12.13 7.44 -2.55
C SER A 198 12.25 7.95 -3.99
N GLN A 199 11.30 8.74 -4.47
CA GLN A 199 11.25 9.31 -5.82
C GLN A 199 11.16 8.25 -6.93
N LEU A 200 10.52 7.12 -6.64
CA LEU A 200 10.24 6.10 -7.64
C LEU A 200 8.98 6.46 -8.42
N LYS A 201 8.95 6.14 -9.70
CA LYS A 201 7.71 6.02 -10.47
C LYS A 201 6.93 4.82 -9.94
N VAL A 202 5.61 4.87 -9.97
CA VAL A 202 4.80 3.80 -9.39
C VAL A 202 3.98 3.09 -10.47
N LEU A 203 4.13 1.77 -10.52
CA LEU A 203 3.23 0.84 -11.20
C LEU A 203 2.27 0.24 -10.16
N ALA A 204 1.00 0.09 -10.48
CA ALA A 204 0.06 -0.58 -9.60
C ALA A 204 -0.99 -1.38 -10.37
N VAL A 205 -1.41 -2.51 -9.81
CA VAL A 205 -2.62 -3.18 -10.29
C VAL A 205 -3.82 -2.23 -10.12
N ASP A 206 -4.69 -2.18 -11.14
CA ASP A 206 -5.82 -1.25 -11.22
C ASP A 206 -6.95 -1.65 -10.27
N PHE A 207 -6.80 -1.28 -9.00
CA PHE A 207 -7.80 -1.50 -7.97
C PHE A 207 -8.36 -0.18 -7.43
N PRO A 208 -9.64 -0.15 -7.02
CA PRO A 208 -10.22 1.05 -6.40
C PRO A 208 -9.40 1.58 -5.23
N ALA A 209 -8.83 0.67 -4.39
CA ALA A 209 -7.96 1.07 -3.28
C ALA A 209 -6.70 1.82 -3.73
N HIS A 210 -6.16 1.51 -4.90
CA HIS A 210 -4.98 2.19 -5.44
C HIS A 210 -5.35 3.50 -6.14
N ARG A 211 -6.54 3.57 -6.74
CA ARG A 211 -7.04 4.81 -7.37
C ARG A 211 -7.41 5.90 -6.37
N GLU A 212 -7.63 5.56 -5.11
CA GLU A 212 -7.89 6.52 -4.02
C GLU A 212 -6.61 7.02 -3.33
N LEU A 213 -5.43 6.51 -3.69
CA LEU A 213 -4.17 6.98 -3.10
C LEU A 213 -3.91 8.45 -3.49
N PRO A 214 -3.32 9.25 -2.58
CA PRO A 214 -2.89 10.60 -2.93
C PRO A 214 -1.99 10.58 -4.17
N TYR A 215 -2.16 11.51 -5.10
CA TYR A 215 -1.41 11.56 -6.38
C TYR A 215 -1.57 10.31 -7.26
N SER A 216 -2.72 9.64 -7.21
CA SER A 216 -2.98 8.44 -8.03
C SER A 216 -2.92 8.72 -9.54
N GLU A 217 -3.04 9.97 -9.97
CA GLU A 217 -2.84 10.42 -11.35
C GLU A 217 -1.39 10.21 -11.85
N ASN A 218 -0.43 10.07 -10.94
CA ASN A 218 0.97 9.75 -11.25
C ASN A 218 1.27 8.24 -11.22
N ILE A 219 0.28 7.39 -10.98
CA ILE A 219 0.42 5.94 -10.99
C ILE A 219 0.13 5.42 -12.39
N VAL A 220 0.99 4.55 -12.91
CA VAL A 220 0.70 3.79 -14.13
C VAL A 220 0.00 2.50 -13.74
N PHE A 221 -1.26 2.36 -14.17
CA PHE A 221 -2.09 1.22 -13.82
C PHE A 221 -2.00 0.10 -14.87
N PHE A 222 -2.14 -1.15 -14.40
CA PHE A 222 -2.28 -2.34 -15.24
C PHE A 222 -3.38 -3.26 -14.69
N GLU A 223 -3.96 -4.08 -15.56
CA GLU A 223 -5.01 -5.03 -15.23
C GLU A 223 -4.45 -6.25 -14.49
N GLU A 224 -5.15 -6.70 -13.44
CA GLU A 224 -4.80 -7.93 -12.72
C GLU A 224 -4.82 -9.13 -13.67
N GLY A 225 -3.79 -9.97 -13.59
CA GLY A 225 -3.72 -11.21 -14.38
C GLY A 225 -3.42 -11.02 -15.86
N ASN A 226 -3.22 -9.78 -16.34
CA ASN A 226 -2.99 -9.47 -17.75
C ASN A 226 -1.53 -9.07 -18.01
N THR A 227 -0.74 -10.02 -18.53
CA THR A 227 0.68 -9.83 -18.83
C THR A 227 0.92 -8.72 -19.86
N ASP A 228 0.09 -8.64 -20.91
CA ASP A 228 0.23 -7.61 -21.95
C ASP A 228 -0.05 -6.21 -21.42
N SER A 229 -1.08 -6.08 -20.56
CA SER A 229 -1.37 -4.84 -19.84
C SER A 229 -0.18 -4.41 -18.96
N LEU A 230 0.44 -5.36 -18.25
CA LEU A 230 1.61 -5.10 -17.42
C LEU A 230 2.83 -4.66 -18.26
N ILE A 231 3.13 -5.34 -19.36
CA ILE A 231 4.22 -4.97 -20.28
C ILE A 231 4.01 -3.54 -20.82
N LYS A 232 2.80 -3.22 -21.26
CA LYS A 232 2.43 -1.90 -21.74
C LYS A 232 2.60 -0.84 -20.64
N ALA A 233 2.18 -1.15 -19.42
CA ALA A 233 2.32 -0.26 -18.28
C ALA A 233 3.79 -0.02 -17.92
N ILE A 234 4.64 -1.06 -17.93
CA ILE A 234 6.09 -0.92 -17.69
C ILE A 234 6.69 0.07 -18.72
N LYS A 235 6.41 -0.10 -19.99
CA LYS A 235 6.89 0.82 -21.05
C LYS A 235 6.38 2.24 -20.85
N ASN A 236 5.12 2.41 -20.44
CA ASN A 236 4.51 3.71 -20.21
C ASN A 236 5.11 4.48 -19.01
N THR A 237 5.86 3.82 -18.14
CA THR A 237 6.57 4.53 -17.05
C THR A 237 7.58 5.56 -17.58
N SER A 238 8.07 5.42 -18.82
CA SER A 238 8.94 6.40 -19.47
C SER A 238 8.28 7.78 -19.58
N ASN A 239 6.95 7.84 -19.69
CA ASN A 239 6.17 9.06 -19.87
C ASN A 239 5.79 9.74 -18.54
N VAL A 240 6.07 9.09 -17.40
CA VAL A 240 5.73 9.61 -16.07
C VAL A 240 6.97 10.14 -15.39
N LYS A 241 6.86 11.29 -14.73
CA LYS A 241 7.89 11.84 -13.86
C LYS A 241 7.64 11.39 -12.43
N PRO A 242 8.70 11.04 -11.66
CA PRO A 242 8.55 10.77 -10.24
C PRO A 242 8.12 12.04 -9.50
N LEU A 243 7.34 11.87 -8.43
CA LEU A 243 6.99 12.95 -7.53
C LEU A 243 8.25 13.48 -6.82
N GLN A 244 8.31 14.78 -6.64
CA GLN A 244 9.41 15.39 -5.90
C GLN A 244 9.15 15.25 -4.39
N SER A 245 10.19 15.26 -3.60
CA SER A 245 10.05 15.12 -2.14
C SER A 245 9.24 16.24 -1.50
N ASP A 246 9.24 17.43 -2.07
CA ASP A 246 8.40 18.54 -1.57
C ASP A 246 6.92 18.31 -1.80
N ASP A 247 6.55 17.62 -2.88
CA ASP A 247 5.16 17.28 -3.17
C ASP A 247 4.59 16.33 -2.12
N VAL A 248 5.42 15.42 -1.62
CA VAL A 248 4.99 14.31 -0.73
C VAL A 248 5.23 14.54 0.76
N LYS A 249 5.88 15.65 1.15
CA LYS A 249 6.22 15.94 2.57
C LYS A 249 5.02 15.97 3.52
N THR A 250 3.81 16.19 3.02
CA THR A 250 2.57 16.15 3.81
C THR A 250 2.05 14.74 4.07
N LEU A 251 2.69 13.72 3.48
CA LEU A 251 2.29 12.31 3.58
C LEU A 251 3.15 11.52 4.60
N THR A 252 3.87 12.20 5.47
CA THR A 252 4.64 11.55 6.53
C THR A 252 3.75 11.01 7.63
N VAL A 253 4.27 10.05 8.39
CA VAL A 253 3.62 9.57 9.62
C VAL A 253 3.40 10.74 10.60
N ASN A 254 4.37 11.67 10.71
CA ASN A 254 4.25 12.84 11.59
C ASN A 254 3.09 13.75 11.20
N GLU A 255 2.94 14.06 9.91
CA GLU A 255 1.81 14.88 9.44
C GLU A 255 0.46 14.16 9.60
N ARG A 256 0.45 12.83 9.40
CA ARG A 256 -0.72 12.01 9.70
C ARG A 256 -1.12 12.08 11.17
N VAL A 257 -0.14 12.01 12.09
CA VAL A 257 -0.38 12.12 13.53
C VAL A 257 -0.92 13.51 13.89
N LYS A 258 -0.38 14.59 13.31
CA LYS A 258 -0.93 15.95 13.51
C LYS A 258 -2.41 16.04 13.12
N LYS A 259 -2.78 15.53 11.93
CA LYS A 259 -4.18 15.47 11.49
C LYS A 259 -5.08 14.69 12.44
N ILE A 260 -4.57 13.59 13.01
CA ILE A 260 -5.31 12.79 13.99
C ILE A 260 -5.51 13.58 15.30
N ILE A 261 -4.49 14.30 15.77
CA ILE A 261 -4.58 15.14 16.97
C ILE A 261 -5.57 16.30 16.77
N GLU A 262 -5.51 16.99 15.64
CA GLU A 262 -6.47 18.04 15.27
C GLU A 262 -7.90 17.50 15.25
N PHE A 263 -8.10 16.36 14.57
CA PHE A 263 -9.38 15.67 14.55
C PHE A 263 -9.83 15.23 15.95
N ALA A 264 -8.94 14.82 16.83
CA ALA A 264 -9.26 14.48 18.22
C ALA A 264 -9.85 15.68 18.97
N ASN A 265 -9.33 16.89 18.73
CA ASN A 265 -9.67 18.12 19.45
C ASN A 265 -10.85 18.89 18.81
N SER A 266 -11.25 18.59 17.59
CA SER A 266 -12.44 19.15 16.93
C SER A 266 -13.74 18.55 17.48
#